data_f9b4834b79ef412b9c22e3fb7007ee68
#
_entry.id   f9b4834b79ef412b9c22e3fb7007ee68
#
_cell.length_a   1.000
_cell.length_b   1.000
_cell.length_c   1.000
_cell.angle_alpha   90.00
_cell.angle_beta   90.00
_cell.angle_gamma   90.00
#
_symmetry.space_group_name_H-M   'P 1'
#
loop_
_entity.id
_entity.type
_entity.pdbx_description
1 polymer ?
#
loop_
_entity_poly.entity_id
_entity_poly.type
_entity_poly.pdbx_seq_one_letter_code
_entity_poly.pdbx_strand_id
1 'polypeptide(L)'
;MADQNERESANGLVARGSDTLDATSITRNPLKELKAARGHGSPRVKKPTRLERTRKLHEVLINLAQELKSSGFISVLSPPGPITIIGPEIEDPKTQGKIGHVREPLGIYIQRLSVEDNFFQRPPFDHLTDPIYRRLIRDFIEGAAMPESKVAALSWAGGVRSLDAENIRFSIIDGLQRLYCFLIAILLVWRREHLVEDGVIPEEAWTFFAESVKRLGEPEIATGSLLRRTIRYEIFYAISLAGLLHYMVTFNSSQRRMSLRVQLEIMKKPLIEHLKSEGIPIWEDIGRMPGEARPKDKFLASDIVLATQAFITHNAHVTTAVETERFLDENQPYLDNIGDISDIMRTLKRISTEIHAKIAESYPSNSAERFLMMNGDPFLLGFVAACGYVRSRGSMEILDKALDKLLGEFDRPGDDPLRLEAYRDALDKVNASRGKDARRLVDDTFRRFFLGVTTELDWLDTASQITGGLSR
;
A
#
# COMPACT_ATOMS: atom_id res chain seq x y z
N MET A 1 12.00 -73.58 -18.16
CA MET A 1 13.43 -73.36 -18.18
C MET A 1 13.64 -72.05 -17.47
N ALA A 2 13.86 -72.15 -16.24
CA ALA A 2 15.12 -72.02 -15.43
C ALA A 2 15.39 -70.50 -15.20
N ASP A 3 15.61 -69.94 -14.07
CA ASP A 3 15.97 -70.36 -12.69
C ASP A 3 15.62 -69.22 -11.75
N GLN A 4 15.09 -69.41 -10.69
CA GLN A 4 15.34 -69.45 -9.26
C GLN A 4 16.75 -68.99 -8.81
N ASN A 5 16.72 -68.27 -7.69
CA ASN A 5 17.75 -67.84 -6.73
C ASN A 5 18.20 -66.39 -6.95
N GLU A 6 18.12 -65.52 -5.95
CA GLU A 6 18.71 -65.63 -4.61
C GLU A 6 17.94 -64.75 -3.59
N ARG A 7 17.54 -65.37 -2.52
CA ARG A 7 17.36 -64.74 -1.22
C ARG A 7 18.67 -64.88 -0.49
N GLU A 8 19.20 -63.81 0.05
CA GLU A 8 19.84 -63.81 1.38
C GLU A 8 20.36 -62.40 1.71
N SER A 9 19.92 -61.97 2.81
CA SER A 9 20.58 -61.38 4.00
C SER A 9 21.09 -59.97 3.91
N ALA A 10 20.47 -59.12 4.70
CA ALA A 10 21.17 -58.27 5.65
C ALA A 10 20.20 -57.76 6.73
N ASN A 11 20.13 -58.50 7.80
CA ASN A 11 19.80 -58.00 9.13
C ASN A 11 20.91 -57.07 9.61
N GLY A 12 20.50 -55.90 10.24
CA GLY A 12 21.36 -55.26 11.20
C GLY A 12 21.64 -53.80 10.90
N LEU A 13 20.80 -52.93 11.49
CA LEU A 13 21.29 -51.90 12.40
C LEU A 13 20.08 -51.07 12.92
N VAL A 14 19.59 -51.51 14.06
CA VAL A 14 18.78 -50.68 14.95
C VAL A 14 19.73 -49.66 15.58
N ALA A 15 19.70 -48.42 15.12
CA ALA A 15 20.22 -47.30 15.87
C ALA A 15 19.04 -46.48 16.40
N ARG A 16 18.75 -46.70 17.67
CA ARG A 16 17.95 -45.81 18.50
C ARG A 16 18.65 -44.46 18.57
N GLY A 17 18.09 -43.47 17.96
CA GLY A 17 18.36 -42.06 18.20
C GLY A 17 17.04 -41.37 18.48
N SER A 18 16.55 -41.49 19.71
CA SER A 18 15.48 -40.67 20.25
C SER A 18 16.08 -39.31 20.57
N ASP A 19 16.28 -38.47 19.57
CA ASP A 19 16.43 -37.06 19.81
C ASP A 19 15.03 -36.49 20.10
N THR A 20 14.72 -36.50 21.39
CA THR A 20 13.71 -35.63 21.97
C THR A 20 14.16 -34.20 21.69
N LEU A 21 13.66 -33.60 20.62
CA LEU A 21 13.76 -32.17 20.38
C LEU A 21 13.14 -31.48 21.58
N ASP A 22 14.03 -30.90 22.37
CA ASP A 22 13.74 -30.15 23.58
C ASP A 22 12.80 -29.00 23.22
N ALA A 23 11.53 -29.12 23.56
CA ALA A 23 10.47 -28.16 23.32
C ALA A 23 10.70 -26.80 24.03
N THR A 24 11.82 -26.67 24.75
CA THR A 24 12.18 -25.50 25.54
C THR A 24 12.93 -24.39 24.78
N SER A 25 13.45 -24.67 23.57
CA SER A 25 14.21 -23.68 22.80
C SER A 25 13.35 -22.71 21.95
N ILE A 26 12.04 -22.98 21.80
CA ILE A 26 11.13 -22.18 20.96
C ILE A 26 10.51 -20.97 21.73
N THR A 27 10.85 -20.79 23.00
CA THR A 27 10.23 -19.77 23.85
C THR A 27 11.08 -18.50 24.05
N ARG A 28 11.76 -17.99 23.03
CA ARG A 28 12.14 -16.57 23.04
C ARG A 28 10.93 -15.74 22.66
N ASN A 29 10.12 -15.46 23.69
CA ASN A 29 8.93 -14.65 23.61
C ASN A 29 9.35 -13.16 23.59
N PRO A 30 9.25 -12.44 22.45
CA PRO A 30 9.55 -11.01 22.40
C PRO A 30 8.69 -10.20 23.38
N LEU A 31 7.58 -10.75 23.86
CA LEU A 31 6.74 -10.17 24.90
C LEU A 31 7.34 -10.31 26.32
N LYS A 32 8.34 -11.18 26.55
CA LYS A 32 9.03 -11.25 27.86
C LYS A 32 10.00 -10.11 28.09
N GLU A 33 10.59 -9.55 27.06
CA GLU A 33 11.46 -8.37 27.20
C GLU A 33 10.68 -7.09 27.57
N LEU A 34 9.40 -7.03 27.22
CA LEU A 34 8.49 -5.95 27.67
C LEU A 34 8.11 -6.05 29.17
N LYS A 35 8.21 -7.23 29.79
CA LYS A 35 7.92 -7.40 31.23
C LYS A 35 9.08 -6.98 32.14
N ALA A 36 10.32 -7.02 31.68
CA ALA A 36 11.49 -6.65 32.48
C ALA A 36 11.62 -5.14 32.78
N ALA A 37 10.89 -4.30 32.08
CA ALA A 37 10.90 -2.83 32.26
C ALA A 37 9.87 -2.30 33.28
N ARG A 38 9.11 -3.19 33.97
CA ARG A 38 8.12 -2.77 35.00
C ARG A 38 8.75 -2.70 36.38
N GLY A 39 9.50 -1.64 36.63
CA GLY A 39 9.87 -1.19 38.00
C GLY A 39 8.69 -0.47 38.67
N HIS A 40 8.46 -0.81 39.91
CA HIS A 40 7.60 -0.35 40.95
C HIS A 40 6.93 1.03 40.79
N GLY A 41 5.62 1.01 40.80
CA GLY A 41 4.74 2.20 40.92
C GLY A 41 3.59 2.11 39.91
N SER A 42 2.43 1.56 40.34
CA SER A 42 1.26 1.40 39.47
C SER A 42 0.66 2.75 39.06
N PRO A 43 1.02 3.37 37.93
CA PRO A 43 0.15 4.36 37.33
C PRO A 43 -1.06 3.61 36.75
N ARG A 44 -2.25 4.15 36.90
CA ARG A 44 -3.45 3.66 36.18
C ARG A 44 -3.12 3.59 34.71
N VAL A 45 -2.83 2.39 34.21
CA VAL A 45 -2.56 2.14 32.79
C VAL A 45 -3.82 2.56 32.05
N LYS A 46 -3.73 3.65 31.30
CA LYS A 46 -4.82 4.07 30.40
C LYS A 46 -5.13 2.91 29.47
N LYS A 47 -6.40 2.49 29.44
CA LYS A 47 -6.85 1.46 28.47
C LYS A 47 -6.48 1.95 27.07
N PRO A 48 -5.85 1.11 26.23
CA PRO A 48 -5.45 1.51 24.88
C PRO A 48 -6.67 1.95 24.08
N THR A 49 -6.52 2.98 23.28
CA THR A 49 -7.55 3.45 22.36
C THR A 49 -7.88 2.36 21.33
N ARG A 50 -9.03 2.46 20.67
CA ARG A 50 -9.42 1.55 19.59
C ARG A 50 -8.32 1.46 18.51
N LEU A 51 -7.74 2.60 18.14
CA LEU A 51 -6.68 2.71 17.15
C LEU A 51 -5.39 1.98 17.56
N GLU A 52 -4.96 2.19 18.80
CA GLU A 52 -3.77 1.52 19.36
C GLU A 52 -3.95 0.00 19.41
N ARG A 53 -5.15 -0.48 19.77
CA ARG A 53 -5.46 -1.92 19.73
C ARG A 53 -5.40 -2.49 18.33
N THR A 54 -6.01 -1.80 17.34
CA THR A 54 -5.99 -2.24 15.95
C THR A 54 -4.56 -2.31 15.41
N ARG A 55 -3.71 -1.33 15.74
CA ARG A 55 -2.29 -1.34 15.35
C ARG A 55 -1.54 -2.52 15.97
N LYS A 56 -1.67 -2.73 17.28
CA LYS A 56 -1.04 -3.87 17.95
C LYS A 56 -1.51 -5.20 17.40
N LEU A 57 -2.81 -5.34 17.15
CA LEU A 57 -3.36 -6.56 16.55
C LEU A 57 -2.76 -6.80 15.17
N HIS A 58 -2.63 -5.77 14.35
CA HIS A 58 -2.03 -5.89 13.03
C HIS A 58 -0.57 -6.35 13.09
N GLU A 59 0.25 -5.75 13.94
CA GLU A 59 1.64 -6.17 14.16
C GLU A 59 1.71 -7.63 14.63
N VAL A 60 0.85 -8.03 15.55
CA VAL A 60 0.78 -9.43 16.03
C VAL A 60 0.38 -10.40 14.91
N LEU A 61 -0.55 -10.01 14.02
CA LEU A 61 -0.98 -10.86 12.90
C LEU A 61 0.11 -11.03 11.83
N ILE A 62 0.87 -9.97 11.53
CA ILE A 62 2.03 -10.06 10.65
C ILE A 62 3.07 -11.03 11.24
N ASN A 63 3.43 -10.83 12.51
CA ASN A 63 4.39 -11.69 13.18
C ASN A 63 3.91 -13.15 13.24
N LEU A 64 2.62 -13.37 13.48
CA LEU A 64 2.03 -14.72 13.44
C LEU A 64 2.16 -15.34 12.06
N ALA A 65 1.85 -14.61 11.00
CA ALA A 65 1.97 -15.13 9.63
C ALA A 65 3.42 -15.50 9.29
N GLN A 66 4.41 -14.69 9.72
CA GLN A 66 5.83 -15.00 9.57
C GLN A 66 6.25 -16.23 10.40
N GLU A 67 5.82 -16.29 11.64
CA GLU A 67 6.11 -17.39 12.54
C GLU A 67 5.53 -18.71 12.01
N LEU A 68 4.29 -18.72 11.54
CA LEU A 68 3.67 -19.88 10.90
C LEU A 68 4.47 -20.36 9.69
N LYS A 69 5.07 -19.45 8.92
CA LYS A 69 5.93 -19.81 7.77
C LYS A 69 7.28 -20.39 8.19
N SER A 70 7.90 -19.85 9.23
CA SER A 70 9.26 -20.17 9.66
C SER A 70 9.33 -21.38 10.59
N SER A 71 8.28 -21.68 11.34
CA SER A 71 8.27 -22.68 12.40
C SER A 71 8.33 -24.14 11.91
N GLY A 72 8.29 -24.39 10.62
CA GLY A 72 8.11 -25.75 10.09
C GLY A 72 6.76 -26.38 10.42
N PHE A 73 5.94 -25.70 11.25
CA PHE A 73 4.64 -26.19 11.68
C PHE A 73 3.70 -26.43 10.50
N ILE A 74 3.77 -25.57 9.49
CA ILE A 74 3.01 -25.70 8.26
C ILE A 74 3.61 -26.78 7.36
N SER A 75 4.92 -26.92 7.29
CA SER A 75 5.59 -27.96 6.48
C SER A 75 5.29 -29.39 6.95
N VAL A 76 4.98 -29.59 8.23
CA VAL A 76 4.49 -30.87 8.76
C VAL A 76 3.11 -31.23 8.19
N LEU A 77 2.34 -30.25 7.75
CA LEU A 77 0.99 -30.49 7.23
C LEU A 77 0.96 -30.92 5.76
N SER A 78 1.82 -30.40 4.95
CA SER A 78 2.15 -30.78 3.55
C SER A 78 3.06 -29.69 2.96
N PRO A 79 4.11 -30.01 2.22
CA PRO A 79 4.86 -29.02 1.46
C PRO A 79 3.94 -28.42 0.37
N PRO A 80 4.11 -27.14 0.00
CA PRO A 80 3.38 -26.56 -1.11
C PRO A 80 3.78 -27.29 -2.41
N GLY A 81 2.82 -28.05 -2.94
CA GLY A 81 2.93 -28.68 -4.25
C GLY A 81 2.48 -27.76 -5.40
N PRO A 82 2.44 -28.27 -6.64
CA PRO A 82 1.83 -27.57 -7.75
C PRO A 82 0.40 -27.16 -7.45
N ILE A 83 -0.04 -26.03 -8.01
CA ILE A 83 -1.41 -25.55 -7.82
C ILE A 83 -2.32 -26.30 -8.76
N THR A 84 -3.35 -26.96 -8.22
CA THR A 84 -4.33 -27.70 -8.99
C THR A 84 -5.61 -26.87 -9.15
N ILE A 85 -5.96 -26.55 -10.39
CA ILE A 85 -7.20 -25.87 -10.75
C ILE A 85 -8.34 -26.88 -10.76
N ILE A 86 -9.46 -26.47 -10.22
CA ILE A 86 -10.70 -27.27 -10.18
C ILE A 86 -11.68 -26.70 -11.19
N GLY A 87 -12.05 -27.52 -12.18
CA GLY A 87 -12.96 -27.12 -13.26
C GLY A 87 -12.25 -26.39 -14.41
N PRO A 88 -13.04 -25.77 -15.31
CA PRO A 88 -12.49 -25.08 -16.46
C PRO A 88 -11.82 -23.76 -16.05
N GLU A 89 -10.71 -23.47 -16.73
CA GLU A 89 -10.09 -22.14 -16.69
C GLU A 89 -10.91 -21.16 -17.54
N ILE A 90 -10.96 -19.93 -17.10
CA ILE A 90 -11.58 -18.83 -17.84
C ILE A 90 -10.47 -17.92 -18.36
N GLU A 91 -10.44 -17.69 -19.67
CA GLU A 91 -9.60 -16.63 -20.25
C GLU A 91 -10.35 -15.30 -20.23
N ASP A 92 -9.73 -14.28 -19.68
CA ASP A 92 -10.28 -12.94 -19.72
C ASP A 92 -9.73 -12.14 -20.91
N PRO A 93 -10.56 -11.84 -21.90
CA PRO A 93 -10.11 -11.14 -23.10
C PRO A 93 -9.61 -9.72 -22.83
N LYS A 94 -10.04 -9.08 -21.73
CA LYS A 94 -9.63 -7.70 -21.38
C LYS A 94 -8.21 -7.64 -20.83
N THR A 95 -7.86 -8.56 -19.95
CA THR A 95 -6.56 -8.57 -19.28
C THR A 95 -5.60 -9.59 -19.88
N GLN A 96 -6.07 -10.43 -20.80
CA GLN A 96 -5.36 -11.57 -21.38
C GLN A 96 -4.86 -12.56 -20.31
N GLY A 97 -5.43 -12.48 -19.13
CA GLY A 97 -5.11 -13.34 -18.02
C GLY A 97 -6.01 -14.58 -17.99
N LYS A 98 -5.62 -15.52 -17.15
CA LYS A 98 -6.41 -16.74 -16.87
C LYS A 98 -6.89 -16.72 -15.43
N ILE A 99 -8.10 -17.24 -15.24
CA ILE A 99 -8.76 -17.35 -13.95
C ILE A 99 -9.07 -18.81 -13.69
N GLY A 100 -8.65 -19.32 -12.54
CA GLY A 100 -8.96 -20.69 -12.11
C GLY A 100 -9.47 -20.73 -10.67
N HIS A 101 -10.22 -21.76 -10.32
CA HIS A 101 -10.66 -22.02 -8.94
C HIS A 101 -9.73 -23.04 -8.28
N VAL A 102 -9.36 -22.78 -7.04
CA VAL A 102 -8.45 -23.63 -6.28
C VAL A 102 -9.06 -23.97 -4.91
N ARG A 103 -8.74 -25.18 -4.45
CA ARG A 103 -9.01 -25.63 -3.07
C ARG A 103 -7.72 -26.15 -2.47
N GLU A 104 -7.33 -25.61 -1.35
CA GLU A 104 -6.17 -26.13 -0.61
C GLU A 104 -6.33 -25.89 0.90
N PRO A 105 -5.54 -26.57 1.74
CA PRO A 105 -5.49 -26.29 3.17
C PRO A 105 -5.07 -24.85 3.45
N LEU A 106 -5.67 -24.22 4.47
CA LEU A 106 -5.33 -22.86 4.88
C LEU A 106 -3.84 -22.67 5.16
N GLY A 107 -3.19 -23.68 5.75
CA GLY A 107 -1.75 -23.66 6.02
C GLY A 107 -0.92 -23.47 4.73
N ILE A 108 -1.27 -24.16 3.65
CA ILE A 108 -0.60 -24.02 2.34
C ILE A 108 -0.88 -22.66 1.75
N TYR A 109 -2.14 -22.20 1.80
CA TYR A 109 -2.52 -20.87 1.35
C TYR A 109 -1.71 -19.76 2.05
N ILE A 110 -1.55 -19.83 3.39
CA ILE A 110 -0.72 -18.89 4.17
C ILE A 110 0.75 -18.92 3.73
N GLN A 111 1.29 -20.11 3.41
CA GLN A 111 2.68 -20.20 2.92
C GLN A 111 2.88 -19.46 1.61
N ARG A 112 1.89 -19.49 0.71
CA ARG A 112 1.95 -18.80 -0.59
C ARG A 112 1.70 -17.30 -0.48
N LEU A 113 1.00 -16.85 0.57
CA LEU A 113 0.69 -15.44 0.78
C LEU A 113 1.74 -14.76 1.65
N SER A 114 2.07 -13.53 1.34
CA SER A 114 2.75 -12.63 2.27
C SER A 114 1.80 -11.51 2.65
N VAL A 115 1.50 -11.39 3.93
CA VAL A 115 0.66 -10.28 4.44
C VAL A 115 1.39 -8.94 4.28
N GLU A 116 2.73 -8.97 4.36
CA GLU A 116 3.60 -7.80 4.25
C GLU A 116 3.69 -7.27 2.82
N ASP A 117 3.72 -8.19 1.84
CA ASP A 117 3.88 -7.85 0.42
C ASP A 117 2.55 -7.38 -0.22
N ASN A 118 1.46 -7.37 0.54
CA ASN A 118 0.17 -6.91 0.04
C ASN A 118 0.05 -5.38 0.09
N PHE A 119 0.89 -4.71 -0.69
CA PHE A 119 0.95 -3.24 -0.82
C PHE A 119 -0.37 -2.58 -1.25
N PHE A 120 -1.32 -3.37 -1.73
CA PHE A 120 -2.52 -2.91 -2.40
C PHE A 120 -3.77 -2.96 -1.52
N GLN A 121 -3.63 -3.33 -0.26
CA GLN A 121 -4.79 -3.61 0.57
C GLN A 121 -4.97 -2.56 1.67
N ARG A 122 -6.22 -2.44 2.09
CA ARG A 122 -6.60 -1.54 3.17
C ARG A 122 -5.99 -2.00 4.49
N PRO A 123 -5.69 -1.07 5.40
CA PRO A 123 -5.31 -1.45 6.76
C PRO A 123 -6.41 -2.29 7.40
N PRO A 124 -6.06 -3.15 8.37
CA PRO A 124 -7.04 -3.97 9.06
C PRO A 124 -8.08 -3.09 9.75
N PHE A 125 -9.33 -3.56 9.71
CA PHE A 125 -10.38 -3.01 10.55
C PHE A 125 -10.24 -3.53 11.97
N ASP A 126 -11.03 -2.97 12.88
CA ASP A 126 -11.19 -3.55 14.22
C ASP A 126 -12.06 -4.81 14.14
N HIS A 127 -11.46 -5.91 13.65
CA HIS A 127 -12.13 -7.20 13.44
C HIS A 127 -12.76 -7.76 14.71
N LEU A 128 -12.21 -7.41 15.87
CA LEU A 128 -12.68 -7.93 17.15
C LEU A 128 -13.93 -7.22 17.68
N THR A 129 -14.22 -6.01 17.20
CA THR A 129 -15.41 -5.26 17.61
C THR A 129 -16.46 -5.11 16.51
N ASP A 130 -16.05 -5.26 15.21
CA ASP A 130 -16.99 -5.22 14.08
C ASP A 130 -17.86 -6.49 14.05
N PRO A 131 -19.19 -6.36 14.07
CA PRO A 131 -20.10 -7.53 14.13
C PRO A 131 -19.94 -8.51 12.97
N ILE A 132 -19.62 -8.02 11.78
CA ILE A 132 -19.48 -8.86 10.58
C ILE A 132 -18.22 -9.73 10.71
N TYR A 133 -17.09 -9.12 11.04
CA TYR A 133 -15.82 -9.84 11.16
C TYR A 133 -15.80 -10.76 12.37
N ARG A 134 -16.38 -10.35 13.51
CA ARG A 134 -16.56 -11.24 14.66
C ARG A 134 -17.33 -12.51 14.29
N ARG A 135 -18.42 -12.37 13.52
CA ARG A 135 -19.18 -13.52 13.05
C ARG A 135 -18.33 -14.39 12.12
N LEU A 136 -17.63 -13.81 11.15
CA LEU A 136 -16.73 -14.55 10.25
C LEU A 136 -15.66 -15.32 10.99
N ILE A 137 -15.03 -14.73 12.01
CA ILE A 137 -14.03 -15.40 12.85
C ILE A 137 -14.66 -16.60 13.55
N ARG A 138 -15.83 -16.41 14.18
CA ARG A 138 -16.55 -17.50 14.87
C ARG A 138 -16.97 -18.59 13.90
N ASP A 139 -17.59 -18.23 12.78
CA ASP A 139 -18.05 -19.18 11.76
C ASP A 139 -16.86 -20.00 11.24
N PHE A 140 -15.68 -19.38 11.06
CA PHE A 140 -14.48 -20.11 10.71
C PHE A 140 -14.02 -21.04 11.83
N ILE A 141 -14.02 -20.62 13.10
CA ILE A 141 -13.71 -21.50 14.25
C ILE A 141 -14.67 -22.68 14.32
N GLU A 142 -15.93 -22.50 14.02
CA GLU A 142 -16.99 -23.53 14.07
C GLU A 142 -17.05 -24.42 12.81
N GLY A 143 -16.26 -24.12 11.78
CA GLY A 143 -16.14 -24.96 10.58
C GLY A 143 -17.08 -24.61 9.44
N ALA A 144 -17.71 -23.43 9.47
CA ALA A 144 -18.52 -22.96 8.37
C ALA A 144 -17.70 -22.75 7.09
N ALA A 145 -18.36 -22.90 5.94
CA ALA A 145 -17.75 -22.57 4.65
C ALA A 145 -17.53 -21.07 4.55
N MET A 146 -16.28 -20.70 4.21
CA MET A 146 -15.88 -19.30 4.07
C MET A 146 -16.05 -18.82 2.62
N PRO A 147 -16.39 -17.53 2.42
CA PRO A 147 -16.41 -16.93 1.09
C PRO A 147 -15.06 -17.06 0.38
N GLU A 148 -15.06 -17.19 -0.93
CA GLU A 148 -13.85 -17.29 -1.73
C GLU A 148 -13.05 -15.99 -1.70
N SER A 149 -11.72 -16.12 -1.59
CA SER A 149 -10.77 -15.02 -1.78
C SER A 149 -10.32 -14.95 -3.23
N LYS A 150 -9.76 -13.81 -3.66
CA LYS A 150 -9.20 -13.63 -5.00
C LYS A 150 -7.72 -13.28 -4.87
N VAL A 151 -6.88 -14.04 -5.55
CA VAL A 151 -5.43 -13.87 -5.50
C VAL A 151 -4.83 -13.83 -6.90
N ALA A 152 -3.72 -13.15 -7.08
CA ALA A 152 -2.92 -13.20 -8.29
C ALA A 152 -1.62 -13.96 -8.05
N ALA A 153 -1.27 -14.84 -8.97
CA ALA A 153 0.04 -15.46 -9.02
C ALA A 153 1.02 -14.50 -9.70
N LEU A 154 1.98 -13.99 -8.92
CA LEU A 154 2.97 -13.02 -9.39
C LEU A 154 4.38 -13.59 -9.34
N SER A 155 5.19 -13.22 -10.32
CA SER A 155 6.63 -13.24 -10.25
C SER A 155 7.16 -11.80 -10.31
N TRP A 156 8.39 -11.56 -9.87
CA TRP A 156 9.04 -10.26 -9.98
C TRP A 156 9.16 -9.72 -11.42
N ALA A 157 9.02 -10.61 -12.41
CA ALA A 157 9.13 -10.29 -13.83
C ALA A 157 7.77 -10.14 -14.55
N GLY A 158 6.67 -10.13 -13.83
CA GLY A 158 5.31 -10.11 -14.39
C GLY A 158 4.50 -11.34 -13.98
N GLY A 159 3.29 -11.49 -14.52
CA GLY A 159 2.42 -12.61 -14.18
C GLY A 159 3.05 -13.97 -14.48
N VAL A 160 2.90 -14.91 -13.55
CA VAL A 160 3.32 -16.30 -13.74
C VAL A 160 2.49 -16.90 -14.89
N ARG A 161 3.14 -17.40 -15.92
CA ARG A 161 2.46 -17.98 -17.09
C ARG A 161 1.94 -19.40 -16.86
N SER A 162 2.55 -20.14 -15.91
CA SER A 162 2.17 -21.49 -15.52
C SER A 162 2.10 -21.62 -14.01
N LEU A 163 1.18 -22.42 -13.51
CA LEU A 163 1.00 -22.72 -12.09
C LEU A 163 1.79 -23.96 -11.61
N ASP A 164 2.64 -24.52 -12.47
CA ASP A 164 3.43 -25.74 -12.16
C ASP A 164 4.62 -25.50 -11.24
N ALA A 165 5.00 -24.24 -11.01
CA ALA A 165 6.11 -23.91 -10.15
C ALA A 165 5.75 -24.10 -8.67
N GLU A 166 6.66 -24.76 -7.92
CA GLU A 166 6.43 -25.05 -6.49
C GLU A 166 6.41 -23.81 -5.60
N ASN A 167 7.09 -22.72 -6.01
CA ASN A 167 7.28 -21.51 -5.19
C ASN A 167 6.49 -20.30 -5.69
N ILE A 168 5.26 -20.51 -6.14
CA ILE A 168 4.39 -19.41 -6.58
C ILE A 168 3.97 -18.57 -5.38
N ARG A 169 4.23 -17.27 -5.44
CA ARG A 169 3.76 -16.29 -4.45
C ARG A 169 2.46 -15.65 -4.92
N PHE A 170 1.58 -15.38 -3.96
CA PHE A 170 0.30 -14.77 -4.21
C PHE A 170 0.26 -13.33 -3.69
N SER A 171 -0.30 -12.46 -4.50
CA SER A 171 -0.83 -11.17 -4.04
C SER A 171 -2.34 -11.26 -3.92
N ILE A 172 -2.90 -10.78 -2.82
CA ILE A 172 -4.33 -10.78 -2.61
C ILE A 172 -4.96 -9.66 -3.43
N ILE A 173 -5.94 -10.00 -4.27
CA ILE A 173 -6.76 -9.03 -5.01
C ILE A 173 -7.95 -8.60 -4.15
N ASP A 174 -8.68 -9.58 -3.59
CA ASP A 174 -9.77 -9.39 -2.64
C ASP A 174 -9.75 -10.48 -1.57
N GLY A 175 -10.01 -10.12 -0.33
CA GLY A 175 -10.11 -11.07 0.77
C GLY A 175 -9.05 -10.92 1.86
N LEU A 176 -8.23 -9.85 1.86
CA LEU A 176 -7.25 -9.63 2.93
C LEU A 176 -7.91 -9.57 4.31
N GLN A 177 -9.08 -8.95 4.42
CA GLN A 177 -9.81 -8.88 5.68
C GLN A 177 -10.28 -10.28 6.14
N ARG A 178 -10.57 -11.18 5.19
CA ARG A 178 -10.86 -12.60 5.48
C ARG A 178 -9.62 -13.35 5.96
N LEU A 179 -8.47 -13.08 5.34
CA LEU A 179 -7.19 -13.63 5.84
C LEU A 179 -6.93 -13.19 7.28
N TYR A 180 -7.15 -11.92 7.61
CA TYR A 180 -7.05 -11.46 8.99
C TYR A 180 -8.01 -12.20 9.92
N CYS A 181 -9.24 -12.50 9.51
CA CYS A 181 -10.16 -13.33 10.30
C CYS A 181 -9.58 -14.73 10.54
N PHE A 182 -8.96 -15.37 9.56
CA PHE A 182 -8.32 -16.68 9.72
C PHE A 182 -7.14 -16.62 10.69
N LEU A 183 -6.28 -15.62 10.54
CA LEU A 183 -5.13 -15.43 11.44
C LEU A 183 -5.58 -15.10 12.87
N ILE A 184 -6.63 -14.31 13.04
CA ILE A 184 -7.22 -14.03 14.36
C ILE A 184 -7.79 -15.31 14.98
N ALA A 185 -8.48 -16.15 14.20
CA ALA A 185 -8.98 -17.42 14.69
C ALA A 185 -7.85 -18.34 15.18
N ILE A 186 -6.76 -18.43 14.41
CA ILE A 186 -5.56 -19.19 14.82
C ILE A 186 -4.96 -18.58 16.10
N LEU A 187 -4.85 -17.26 16.16
CA LEU A 187 -4.30 -16.54 17.31
C LEU A 187 -5.11 -16.77 18.59
N LEU A 188 -6.44 -16.73 18.49
CA LEU A 188 -7.37 -17.00 19.60
C LEU A 188 -7.22 -18.41 20.16
N VAL A 189 -6.93 -19.38 19.30
CA VAL A 189 -6.74 -20.78 19.68
C VAL A 189 -5.36 -21.02 20.26
N TRP A 190 -4.32 -20.46 19.66
CA TRP A 190 -2.92 -20.78 19.98
C TRP A 190 -2.37 -20.00 21.17
N ARG A 191 -2.71 -18.69 21.33
CA ARG A 191 -2.08 -17.80 22.32
C ARG A 191 -3.09 -17.02 23.16
N ARG A 192 -4.26 -17.58 23.39
CA ARG A 192 -5.41 -16.91 24.03
C ARG A 192 -5.08 -16.13 25.30
N GLU A 193 -4.30 -16.73 26.23
CA GLU A 193 -4.09 -16.17 27.56
C GLU A 193 -3.26 -14.90 27.55
N HIS A 194 -2.22 -14.87 26.75
CA HIS A 194 -1.32 -13.72 26.65
C HIS A 194 -1.96 -12.50 25.97
N LEU A 195 -2.87 -12.72 25.05
CA LEU A 195 -3.46 -11.63 24.25
C LEU A 195 -4.50 -10.82 25.01
N VAL A 196 -5.22 -11.45 25.93
CA VAL A 196 -6.17 -10.75 26.81
C VAL A 196 -5.41 -9.99 27.88
N GLU A 197 -4.39 -10.60 28.49
CA GLU A 197 -3.53 -9.98 29.50
C GLU A 197 -2.77 -8.76 28.95
N ASP A 198 -2.28 -8.84 27.71
CA ASP A 198 -1.57 -7.75 27.05
C ASP A 198 -2.52 -6.68 26.46
N GLY A 199 -3.82 -6.85 26.61
CA GLY A 199 -4.85 -5.89 26.15
C GLY A 199 -4.95 -5.79 24.62
N VAL A 200 -4.45 -6.78 23.88
CA VAL A 200 -4.58 -6.89 22.42
C VAL A 200 -6.01 -7.28 22.05
N ILE A 201 -6.58 -8.22 22.81
CA ILE A 201 -7.97 -8.68 22.64
C ILE A 201 -8.79 -8.10 23.82
N PRO A 202 -9.86 -7.33 23.55
CA PRO A 202 -10.79 -6.91 24.60
C PRO A 202 -11.45 -8.12 25.27
N GLU A 203 -11.66 -8.06 26.58
CA GLU A 203 -12.27 -9.15 27.34
C GLU A 203 -13.69 -9.49 26.81
N GLU A 204 -14.44 -8.48 26.39
CA GLU A 204 -15.77 -8.69 25.81
C GLU A 204 -15.69 -9.42 24.45
N ALA A 205 -14.63 -9.16 23.67
CA ALA A 205 -14.41 -9.89 22.43
C ALA A 205 -14.00 -11.33 22.71
N TRP A 206 -13.14 -11.55 23.70
CA TRP A 206 -12.77 -12.90 24.14
C TRP A 206 -14.00 -13.71 24.58
N THR A 207 -14.85 -13.15 25.44
CA THR A 207 -16.07 -13.81 25.93
C THR A 207 -16.96 -14.31 24.76
N PHE A 208 -16.99 -13.54 23.66
CA PHE A 208 -17.75 -13.95 22.47
C PHE A 208 -17.19 -15.20 21.78
N PHE A 209 -15.88 -15.44 21.82
CA PHE A 209 -15.21 -16.56 21.14
C PHE A 209 -14.95 -17.74 22.07
N ALA A 210 -14.92 -17.53 23.38
CA ALA A 210 -14.41 -18.49 24.37
C ALA A 210 -15.03 -19.87 24.27
N GLU A 211 -16.35 -19.94 24.07
CA GLU A 211 -17.05 -21.23 23.97
C GLU A 211 -16.70 -21.98 22.68
N SER A 212 -16.65 -21.28 21.55
CA SER A 212 -16.29 -21.88 20.26
C SER A 212 -14.84 -22.38 20.26
N VAL A 213 -13.92 -21.59 20.84
CA VAL A 213 -12.51 -22.00 20.99
C VAL A 213 -12.37 -23.21 21.93
N LYS A 214 -13.08 -23.22 23.06
CA LYS A 214 -13.06 -24.31 24.02
C LYS A 214 -13.50 -25.65 23.41
N ARG A 215 -14.47 -25.62 22.49
CA ARG A 215 -14.94 -26.84 21.79
C ARG A 215 -13.90 -27.47 20.87
N LEU A 216 -12.89 -26.73 20.42
CA LEU A 216 -11.82 -27.25 19.57
C LEU A 216 -10.81 -28.12 20.33
N GLY A 217 -10.78 -28.05 21.67
CA GLY A 217 -9.89 -28.82 22.53
C GLY A 217 -8.52 -28.16 22.74
N GLU A 218 -7.47 -28.99 22.82
CA GLU A 218 -6.13 -28.52 23.11
C GLU A 218 -5.57 -27.60 22.01
N PRO A 219 -4.85 -26.51 22.38
CA PRO A 219 -4.44 -25.46 21.43
C PRO A 219 -3.64 -25.95 20.22
N GLU A 220 -2.72 -26.90 20.39
CA GLU A 220 -1.90 -27.43 19.30
C GLU A 220 -2.73 -28.25 18.31
N ILE A 221 -3.59 -29.14 18.82
CA ILE A 221 -4.49 -29.96 18.00
C ILE A 221 -5.48 -29.06 17.27
N ALA A 222 -6.05 -28.11 17.97
CA ALA A 222 -7.02 -27.16 17.45
C ALA A 222 -6.40 -26.25 16.35
N THR A 223 -5.19 -25.74 16.56
CA THR A 223 -4.43 -24.96 15.56
C THR A 223 -4.15 -25.80 14.33
N GLY A 224 -3.67 -27.01 14.49
CA GLY A 224 -3.43 -27.95 13.38
C GLY A 224 -4.73 -28.27 12.62
N SER A 225 -5.87 -28.39 13.32
CA SER A 225 -7.18 -28.59 12.70
C SER A 225 -7.57 -27.36 11.86
N LEU A 226 -7.40 -26.14 12.35
CA LEU A 226 -7.69 -24.90 11.60
C LEU A 226 -6.81 -24.78 10.34
N LEU A 227 -5.52 -25.07 10.45
CA LEU A 227 -4.58 -25.01 9.33
C LEU A 227 -4.86 -26.07 8.23
N ARG A 228 -5.43 -27.21 8.60
CA ARG A 228 -5.86 -28.25 7.64
C ARG A 228 -7.21 -27.97 6.98
N ARG A 229 -7.95 -26.98 7.44
CA ARG A 229 -9.23 -26.64 6.79
C ARG A 229 -9.05 -26.20 5.36
N THR A 230 -9.84 -26.78 4.50
CA THR A 230 -9.86 -26.43 3.09
C THR A 230 -10.51 -25.07 2.90
N ILE A 231 -9.79 -24.17 2.28
CA ILE A 231 -10.30 -22.90 1.79
C ILE A 231 -10.42 -22.92 0.27
N ARG A 232 -11.24 -22.02 -0.26
CA ARG A 232 -11.45 -21.82 -1.69
C ARG A 232 -11.03 -20.44 -2.08
N TYR A 233 -10.41 -20.31 -3.26
CA TYR A 233 -10.05 -19.02 -3.81
C TYR A 233 -9.99 -19.06 -5.34
N GLU A 234 -10.21 -17.92 -5.97
CA GLU A 234 -9.94 -17.71 -7.38
C GLU A 234 -8.49 -17.24 -7.55
N ILE A 235 -7.78 -17.87 -8.48
CA ILE A 235 -6.41 -17.48 -8.83
C ILE A 235 -6.38 -16.84 -10.21
N PHE A 236 -5.78 -15.66 -10.28
CA PHE A 236 -5.51 -14.92 -11.51
C PHE A 236 -4.03 -15.10 -11.86
N TYR A 237 -3.75 -15.60 -13.06
CA TYR A 237 -2.38 -15.85 -13.51
C TYR A 237 -2.25 -15.55 -15.02
N ALA A 238 -1.03 -15.57 -15.56
CA ALA A 238 -0.72 -15.07 -16.89
C ALA A 238 -1.23 -13.63 -17.14
N ILE A 239 -1.50 -12.89 -16.08
CA ILE A 239 -2.06 -11.55 -16.11
C ILE A 239 -0.95 -10.51 -16.11
N SER A 240 -1.10 -9.42 -16.87
CA SER A 240 -0.21 -8.27 -16.79
C SER A 240 -0.39 -7.51 -15.46
N LEU A 241 0.61 -6.71 -15.08
CA LEU A 241 0.48 -5.84 -13.90
C LEU A 241 -0.71 -4.88 -14.06
N ALA A 242 -0.93 -4.34 -15.25
CA ALA A 242 -2.08 -3.47 -15.53
C ALA A 242 -3.42 -4.21 -15.35
N GLY A 243 -3.51 -5.45 -15.85
CA GLY A 243 -4.68 -6.31 -15.63
C GLY A 243 -4.93 -6.61 -14.16
N LEU A 244 -3.87 -6.91 -13.39
CA LEU A 244 -3.97 -7.10 -11.94
C LEU A 244 -4.53 -5.85 -11.26
N LEU A 245 -3.99 -4.67 -11.55
CA LEU A 245 -4.42 -3.41 -10.97
C LEU A 245 -5.87 -3.09 -11.35
N HIS A 246 -6.28 -3.39 -12.59
CA HIS A 246 -7.66 -3.29 -13.02
C HIS A 246 -8.60 -4.11 -12.11
N TYR A 247 -8.28 -5.37 -11.85
CA TYR A 247 -9.07 -6.20 -10.97
C TYR A 247 -9.07 -5.73 -9.53
N MET A 248 -7.93 -5.29 -9.01
CA MET A 248 -7.86 -4.72 -7.65
C MET A 248 -8.79 -3.53 -7.47
N VAL A 249 -8.84 -2.63 -8.45
CA VAL A 249 -9.76 -1.49 -8.43
C VAL A 249 -11.20 -1.96 -8.56
N THR A 250 -11.49 -2.84 -9.52
CA THR A 250 -12.85 -3.31 -9.81
C THR A 250 -13.46 -4.05 -8.63
N PHE A 251 -12.77 -5.04 -8.06
CA PHE A 251 -13.32 -5.82 -6.94
C PHE A 251 -13.42 -5.04 -5.64
N ASN A 252 -12.52 -4.09 -5.41
CA ASN A 252 -12.57 -3.26 -4.21
C ASN A 252 -13.53 -2.06 -4.33
N SER A 253 -14.11 -1.80 -5.50
CA SER A 253 -15.06 -0.69 -5.72
C SER A 253 -16.46 -0.94 -5.16
N SER A 254 -16.85 -2.20 -4.95
CA SER A 254 -18.24 -2.59 -4.70
C SER A 254 -18.66 -2.62 -3.23
N GLN A 255 -17.78 -2.81 -2.27
CA GLN A 255 -18.16 -3.01 -0.85
C GLN A 255 -17.98 -1.76 0.03
N ARG A 256 -16.76 -1.33 0.24
CA ARG A 256 -16.39 -0.02 0.79
C ARG A 256 -15.46 0.58 -0.23
N ARG A 257 -15.97 1.53 -1.00
CA ARG A 257 -15.18 2.15 -2.08
C ARG A 257 -13.83 2.60 -1.57
N MET A 258 -12.79 2.08 -2.20
CA MET A 258 -11.45 2.60 -2.05
C MET A 258 -11.47 4.06 -2.49
N SER A 259 -10.79 4.96 -1.77
CA SER A 259 -10.70 6.36 -2.23
C SER A 259 -10.02 6.42 -3.59
N LEU A 260 -10.43 7.37 -4.44
CA LEU A 260 -9.81 7.55 -5.76
C LEU A 260 -8.29 7.77 -5.65
N ARG A 261 -7.82 8.39 -4.55
CA ARG A 261 -6.39 8.57 -4.29
C ARG A 261 -5.65 7.24 -4.15
N VAL A 262 -6.18 6.34 -3.32
CA VAL A 262 -5.60 5.00 -3.13
C VAL A 262 -5.66 4.19 -4.44
N GLN A 263 -6.74 4.30 -5.21
CA GLN A 263 -6.83 3.67 -6.53
C GLN A 263 -5.71 4.17 -7.46
N LEU A 264 -5.51 5.47 -7.52
CA LEU A 264 -4.45 6.09 -8.32
C LEU A 264 -3.05 5.65 -7.86
N GLU A 265 -2.80 5.58 -6.54
CA GLU A 265 -1.55 5.08 -6.00
C GLU A 265 -1.27 3.63 -6.40
N ILE A 266 -2.29 2.76 -6.33
CA ILE A 266 -2.19 1.37 -6.79
C ILE A 266 -1.81 1.33 -8.27
N MET A 267 -2.57 2.03 -9.12
CA MET A 267 -2.37 2.01 -10.56
C MET A 267 -1.00 2.52 -11.00
N LYS A 268 -0.42 3.43 -10.23
CA LYS A 268 0.89 4.05 -10.54
C LYS A 268 2.01 3.59 -9.61
N LYS A 269 1.81 2.47 -8.89
CA LYS A 269 2.80 1.92 -7.96
C LYS A 269 4.21 1.79 -8.54
N PRO A 270 4.41 1.25 -9.77
CA PRO A 270 5.76 1.17 -10.35
C PRO A 270 6.43 2.55 -10.50
N LEU A 271 5.67 3.58 -10.87
CA LEU A 271 6.18 4.94 -10.97
C LEU A 271 6.57 5.47 -9.56
N ILE A 272 5.70 5.28 -8.57
CA ILE A 272 5.94 5.71 -7.20
C ILE A 272 7.20 5.06 -6.63
N GLU A 273 7.38 3.75 -6.80
CA GLU A 273 8.57 3.03 -6.33
C GLU A 273 9.84 3.51 -7.06
N HIS A 274 9.75 3.77 -8.34
CA HIS A 274 10.88 4.32 -9.09
C HIS A 274 11.28 5.71 -8.57
N LEU A 275 10.32 6.60 -8.37
CA LEU A 275 10.57 7.93 -7.81
C LEU A 275 11.16 7.87 -6.39
N LYS A 276 10.72 6.93 -5.56
CA LYS A 276 11.31 6.68 -4.23
C LYS A 276 12.75 6.19 -4.32
N SER A 277 13.04 5.29 -5.26
CA SER A 277 14.42 4.80 -5.46
C SER A 277 15.39 5.91 -5.88
N GLU A 278 14.89 6.98 -6.50
CA GLU A 278 15.64 8.20 -6.82
C GLU A 278 15.74 9.19 -5.64
N GLY A 279 15.21 8.82 -4.48
CA GLY A 279 15.33 9.61 -3.25
C GLY A 279 14.25 10.70 -3.09
N ILE A 280 13.18 10.68 -3.88
CA ILE A 280 12.07 11.63 -3.71
C ILE A 280 11.25 11.22 -2.48
N PRO A 281 11.03 12.11 -1.50
CA PRO A 281 10.32 11.81 -0.26
C PRO A 281 8.82 11.71 -0.51
N ILE A 282 8.30 10.48 -0.69
CA ILE A 282 6.89 10.22 -0.98
C ILE A 282 6.22 9.54 0.21
N TRP A 283 5.00 9.98 0.52
CA TRP A 283 4.08 9.40 1.46
C TRP A 283 2.91 8.74 0.72
N GLU A 284 2.63 7.48 1.04
CA GLU A 284 1.53 6.72 0.47
C GLU A 284 0.35 6.62 1.43
N ASP A 285 -0.87 6.71 0.92
CA ASP A 285 -2.09 6.42 1.68
C ASP A 285 -2.39 4.91 1.75
N ILE A 286 -1.75 4.11 0.90
CA ILE A 286 -1.85 2.65 0.90
C ILE A 286 -1.23 2.11 2.19
N GLY A 287 -1.95 1.20 2.86
CA GLY A 287 -1.48 0.56 4.10
C GLY A 287 -1.48 1.48 5.32
N ARG A 288 -1.92 2.72 5.19
CA ARG A 288 -1.97 3.69 6.28
C ARG A 288 -2.97 3.29 7.36
N MET A 289 -2.54 3.37 8.59
CA MET A 289 -3.44 3.17 9.74
C MET A 289 -4.37 4.38 9.92
N PRO A 290 -5.65 4.16 10.26
CA PRO A 290 -6.56 5.26 10.58
C PRO A 290 -5.99 6.17 11.65
N GLY A 291 -5.99 7.50 11.42
CA GLY A 291 -5.47 8.49 12.36
C GLY A 291 -3.96 8.74 12.29
N GLU A 292 -3.22 8.06 11.43
CA GLU A 292 -1.83 8.35 11.16
C GLU A 292 -1.68 9.68 10.42
N ALA A 293 -0.94 10.63 11.01
CA ALA A 293 -0.74 11.94 10.42
C ALA A 293 0.32 11.89 9.33
N ARG A 294 0.02 12.51 8.18
CA ARG A 294 0.98 12.68 7.11
C ARG A 294 2.17 13.55 7.55
N PRO A 295 3.41 13.13 7.31
CA PRO A 295 4.58 14.00 7.45
C PRO A 295 4.46 15.20 6.51
N LYS A 296 4.74 16.40 7.01
CA LYS A 296 4.61 17.63 6.22
C LYS A 296 5.70 17.80 5.15
N ASP A 297 6.82 17.12 5.35
CA ASP A 297 8.03 17.13 4.51
C ASP A 297 8.04 16.06 3.42
N LYS A 298 6.90 15.43 3.15
CA LYS A 298 6.76 14.41 2.10
C LYS A 298 5.65 14.76 1.12
N PHE A 299 5.89 14.46 -0.13
CA PHE A 299 4.85 14.51 -1.16
C PHE A 299 3.81 13.42 -0.91
N LEU A 300 2.55 13.70 -1.19
CA LEU A 300 1.54 12.64 -1.27
C LEU A 300 1.70 11.89 -2.60
N ALA A 301 1.70 10.56 -2.55
CA ALA A 301 1.89 9.74 -3.75
C ALA A 301 0.89 10.08 -4.87
N SER A 302 -0.39 10.26 -4.53
CA SER A 302 -1.41 10.69 -5.50
C SER A 302 -1.12 12.06 -6.12
N ASP A 303 -0.60 13.01 -5.34
CA ASP A 303 -0.28 14.35 -5.84
C ASP A 303 0.92 14.32 -6.79
N ILE A 304 1.92 13.47 -6.50
CA ILE A 304 3.06 13.23 -7.40
C ILE A 304 2.63 12.59 -8.72
N VAL A 305 1.71 11.63 -8.68
CA VAL A 305 1.17 11.02 -9.90
C VAL A 305 0.45 12.07 -10.75
N LEU A 306 -0.39 12.90 -10.13
CA LEU A 306 -1.06 13.99 -10.83
C LEU A 306 -0.08 15.05 -11.35
N ALA A 307 0.98 15.37 -10.58
CA ALA A 307 2.03 16.29 -11.01
C ALA A 307 2.80 15.75 -12.21
N THR A 308 3.13 14.45 -12.22
CA THR A 308 3.74 13.80 -13.39
C THR A 308 2.86 13.96 -14.63
N GLN A 309 1.57 13.73 -14.47
CA GLN A 309 0.62 13.89 -15.56
C GLN A 309 0.48 15.36 -16.01
N ALA A 310 0.43 16.30 -15.07
CA ALA A 310 0.40 17.73 -15.37
C ALA A 310 1.64 18.19 -16.14
N PHE A 311 2.82 17.65 -15.84
CA PHE A 311 4.06 17.90 -16.58
C PHE A 311 3.96 17.42 -18.03
N ILE A 312 3.53 16.15 -18.24
CA ILE A 312 3.46 15.54 -19.56
C ILE A 312 2.40 16.22 -20.45
N THR A 313 1.25 16.52 -19.87
CA THR A 313 0.13 17.14 -20.62
C THR A 313 0.18 18.65 -20.68
N HIS A 314 1.11 19.28 -19.98
CA HIS A 314 1.24 20.73 -19.80
C HIS A 314 -0.09 21.37 -19.30
N ASN A 315 -0.82 20.65 -18.47
CA ASN A 315 -2.14 21.04 -18.02
C ASN A 315 -2.29 20.85 -16.50
N ALA A 316 -2.56 21.93 -15.78
CA ALA A 316 -2.78 21.89 -14.34
C ALA A 316 -4.15 21.32 -13.92
N HIS A 317 -5.08 21.10 -14.87
CA HIS A 317 -6.45 20.62 -14.58
C HIS A 317 -6.59 19.12 -14.47
N VAL A 318 -5.49 18.41 -14.23
CA VAL A 318 -5.49 16.96 -13.97
C VAL A 318 -6.19 16.66 -12.65
N THR A 319 -7.10 15.70 -12.64
CA THR A 319 -7.81 15.25 -11.43
C THR A 319 -7.70 13.76 -11.24
N THR A 320 -7.73 13.31 -9.98
CA THR A 320 -7.70 11.89 -9.64
C THR A 320 -8.80 11.09 -10.33
N ALA A 321 -10.02 11.66 -10.46
CA ALA A 321 -11.14 10.98 -11.09
C ALA A 321 -10.89 10.73 -12.59
N VAL A 322 -10.45 11.77 -13.33
CA VAL A 322 -10.15 11.66 -14.76
C VAL A 322 -9.02 10.68 -15.03
N GLU A 323 -7.95 10.72 -14.22
CA GLU A 323 -6.81 9.80 -14.40
C GLU A 323 -7.17 8.35 -14.05
N THR A 324 -8.03 8.14 -13.04
CA THR A 324 -8.52 6.79 -12.71
C THR A 324 -9.39 6.23 -13.83
N GLU A 325 -10.32 7.02 -14.36
CA GLU A 325 -11.21 6.65 -15.46
C GLU A 325 -10.40 6.34 -16.72
N ARG A 326 -9.49 7.23 -17.07
CA ARG A 326 -8.60 7.05 -18.23
C ARG A 326 -7.77 5.78 -18.13
N PHE A 327 -7.22 5.45 -16.96
CA PHE A 327 -6.48 4.21 -16.78
C PHE A 327 -7.36 2.96 -16.98
N LEU A 328 -8.60 3.00 -16.50
CA LEU A 328 -9.53 1.88 -16.64
C LEU A 328 -9.97 1.67 -18.10
N ASP A 329 -10.03 2.74 -18.88
CA ASP A 329 -10.48 2.70 -20.29
C ASP A 329 -9.35 2.35 -21.27
N GLU A 330 -8.17 2.93 -21.11
CA GLU A 330 -7.12 2.87 -22.12
C GLU A 330 -6.23 1.61 -22.02
N ASN A 331 -6.23 0.87 -20.90
CA ASN A 331 -5.40 -0.34 -20.68
C ASN A 331 -3.91 -0.16 -21.03
N GLN A 332 -3.43 1.08 -21.20
CA GLN A 332 -2.07 1.37 -21.65
C GLN A 332 -1.13 1.64 -20.48
N PRO A 333 0.05 1.02 -20.45
CA PRO A 333 1.11 1.44 -19.55
C PRO A 333 1.59 2.84 -19.96
N TYR A 334 1.41 3.80 -19.09
CA TYR A 334 1.80 5.23 -19.25
C TYR A 334 3.32 5.48 -19.39
N LEU A 335 4.10 4.42 -19.51
CA LEU A 335 5.56 4.47 -19.49
C LEU A 335 6.19 4.48 -20.88
N ASP A 336 5.41 4.72 -21.94
CA ASP A 336 5.93 4.62 -23.32
C ASP A 336 6.93 5.75 -23.68
N ASN A 337 7.02 6.83 -22.88
CA ASN A 337 8.00 7.91 -23.08
C ASN A 337 9.02 7.98 -21.93
N ILE A 338 10.03 7.13 -21.97
CA ILE A 338 11.13 7.10 -20.99
C ILE A 338 11.83 8.48 -20.86
N GLY A 339 11.89 9.26 -21.93
CA GLY A 339 12.46 10.62 -21.89
C GLY A 339 11.72 11.58 -20.99
N ASP A 340 10.38 11.59 -21.05
CA ASP A 340 9.56 12.49 -20.21
C ASP A 340 9.64 12.12 -18.73
N ILE A 341 9.79 10.83 -18.41
CA ILE A 341 9.94 10.37 -17.02
C ILE A 341 11.26 10.85 -16.42
N SER A 342 12.36 10.78 -17.16
CA SER A 342 13.65 11.29 -16.71
C SER A 342 13.62 12.77 -16.43
N ASP A 343 12.95 13.55 -17.29
CA ASP A 343 12.82 15.00 -17.15
C ASP A 343 11.96 15.39 -15.95
N ILE A 344 10.83 14.68 -15.74
CA ILE A 344 9.98 14.91 -14.57
C ILE A 344 10.68 14.53 -13.27
N MET A 345 11.43 13.40 -13.25
CA MET A 345 12.20 12.99 -12.08
C MET A 345 13.24 14.04 -11.69
N ARG A 346 13.98 14.55 -12.67
CA ARG A 346 14.95 15.65 -12.44
C ARG A 346 14.25 16.89 -11.89
N THR A 347 13.09 17.24 -12.43
CA THR A 347 12.30 18.39 -11.97
C THR A 347 11.81 18.17 -10.54
N LEU A 348 11.20 17.03 -10.23
CA LEU A 348 10.70 16.70 -8.89
C LEU A 348 11.84 16.63 -7.85
N LYS A 349 13.01 16.13 -8.25
CA LYS A 349 14.20 16.10 -7.40
C LYS A 349 14.65 17.52 -7.08
N ARG A 350 14.74 18.43 -8.06
CA ARG A 350 15.06 19.84 -7.82
C ARG A 350 14.01 20.52 -6.92
N ILE A 351 12.72 20.24 -7.12
CA ILE A 351 11.66 20.75 -6.25
C ILE A 351 11.88 20.29 -4.80
N SER A 352 12.17 19.01 -4.59
CA SER A 352 12.29 18.43 -3.25
C SER A 352 13.59 18.81 -2.51
N THR A 353 14.67 19.01 -3.22
CA THR A 353 16.00 19.27 -2.61
C THR A 353 16.39 20.75 -2.62
N GLU A 354 16.17 21.46 -3.73
CA GLU A 354 16.64 22.85 -3.88
C GLU A 354 15.53 23.85 -3.52
N ILE A 355 14.41 23.78 -4.23
CA ILE A 355 13.31 24.75 -4.08
C ILE A 355 12.66 24.64 -2.70
N HIS A 356 12.35 23.42 -2.26
CA HIS A 356 11.79 23.21 -0.93
C HIS A 356 12.72 23.66 0.20
N ALA A 357 14.04 23.42 0.08
CA ALA A 357 15.01 23.89 1.05
C ALA A 357 15.01 25.43 1.15
N LYS A 358 15.02 26.13 0.02
CA LYS A 358 14.96 27.60 -0.03
C LYS A 358 13.65 28.15 0.55
N ILE A 359 12.51 27.53 0.24
CA ILE A 359 11.23 27.87 0.85
C ILE A 359 11.29 27.64 2.38
N ALA A 360 11.86 26.52 2.81
CA ALA A 360 11.97 26.20 4.22
C ALA A 360 12.90 27.14 4.99
N GLU A 361 13.90 27.75 4.33
CA GLU A 361 14.79 28.78 4.90
C GLU A 361 14.11 30.15 4.95
N SER A 362 13.31 30.51 3.94
CA SER A 362 12.73 31.83 3.79
C SER A 362 11.46 32.06 4.61
N TYR A 363 10.76 30.98 5.00
CA TYR A 363 9.51 31.11 5.75
C TYR A 363 9.63 30.52 7.17
N PRO A 364 8.91 31.09 8.19
CA PRO A 364 8.98 30.67 9.58
C PRO A 364 8.72 29.16 9.76
N SER A 365 9.41 28.55 10.72
CA SER A 365 9.37 27.09 10.95
C SER A 365 7.98 26.54 11.28
N ASN A 366 7.07 27.35 11.79
CA ASN A 366 5.69 27.00 12.14
C ASN A 366 4.68 27.37 11.04
N SER A 367 5.10 28.00 9.95
CA SER A 367 4.22 28.46 8.90
C SER A 367 3.83 27.34 7.92
N ALA A 368 2.63 27.45 7.35
CA ALA A 368 2.16 26.51 6.32
C ALA A 368 2.88 26.69 4.99
N GLU A 369 3.36 27.89 4.71
CA GLU A 369 4.08 28.30 3.51
C GLU A 369 5.38 27.50 3.33
N ARG A 370 6.02 27.14 4.43
CA ARG A 370 7.24 26.31 4.43
C ARG A 370 7.07 24.99 3.70
N PHE A 371 5.85 24.46 3.65
CA PHE A 371 5.53 23.17 3.04
C PHE A 371 4.69 23.30 1.77
N LEU A 372 4.67 24.47 1.15
CA LEU A 372 3.79 24.81 0.05
C LEU A 372 3.87 23.81 -1.12
N MET A 373 5.07 23.43 -1.51
CA MET A 373 5.31 22.46 -2.58
C MET A 373 4.88 21.03 -2.22
N MET A 374 4.90 20.66 -0.95
CA MET A 374 4.64 19.28 -0.52
C MET A 374 3.21 19.06 0.01
N ASN A 375 2.55 20.12 0.50
CA ASN A 375 1.24 20.02 1.13
C ASN A 375 0.11 20.68 0.33
N GLY A 376 0.44 21.40 -0.73
CA GLY A 376 -0.53 22.15 -1.51
C GLY A 376 -0.73 21.60 -2.91
N ASP A 377 -1.64 20.60 -3.07
CA ASP A 377 -2.04 20.08 -4.38
C ASP A 377 -2.17 21.19 -5.44
N PRO A 378 -2.90 22.31 -5.24
CA PRO A 378 -3.02 23.35 -6.27
C PRO A 378 -1.68 23.99 -6.66
N PHE A 379 -0.79 24.21 -5.69
CA PHE A 379 0.48 24.86 -5.96
C PHE A 379 1.45 23.91 -6.69
N LEU A 380 1.60 22.68 -6.22
CA LEU A 380 2.47 21.68 -6.85
C LEU A 380 2.04 21.40 -8.29
N LEU A 381 0.76 21.15 -8.52
CA LEU A 381 0.25 20.79 -9.85
C LEU A 381 0.37 21.93 -10.84
N GLY A 382 0.04 23.16 -10.43
CA GLY A 382 0.21 24.34 -11.28
C GLY A 382 1.68 24.60 -11.61
N PHE A 383 2.55 24.53 -10.60
CA PHE A 383 3.99 24.71 -10.80
C PHE A 383 4.60 23.68 -11.75
N VAL A 384 4.26 22.41 -11.57
CA VAL A 384 4.80 21.33 -12.39
C VAL A 384 4.24 21.36 -13.82
N ALA A 385 2.97 21.78 -14.01
CA ALA A 385 2.42 22.02 -15.33
C ALA A 385 3.15 23.14 -16.08
N ALA A 386 3.50 24.23 -15.38
CA ALA A 386 4.31 25.31 -15.96
C ALA A 386 5.71 24.82 -16.34
N CYS A 387 6.35 24.01 -15.51
CA CYS A 387 7.64 23.37 -15.83
C CYS A 387 7.53 22.52 -17.11
N GLY A 388 6.53 21.67 -17.21
CA GLY A 388 6.28 20.85 -18.41
C GLY A 388 6.05 21.68 -19.66
N TYR A 389 5.29 22.76 -19.55
CA TYR A 389 5.05 23.69 -20.65
C TYR A 389 6.35 24.36 -21.13
N VAL A 390 7.17 24.84 -20.21
CA VAL A 390 8.49 25.45 -20.55
C VAL A 390 9.40 24.42 -21.20
N ARG A 391 9.44 23.19 -20.67
CA ARG A 391 10.19 22.07 -21.24
C ARG A 391 9.75 21.74 -22.69
N SER A 392 8.44 21.76 -22.96
CA SER A 392 7.92 21.49 -24.31
C SER A 392 8.26 22.54 -25.36
N ARG A 393 8.57 23.75 -24.92
CA ARG A 393 9.00 24.88 -25.78
C ARG A 393 10.48 24.85 -26.11
N GLY A 394 11.26 23.97 -25.46
CA GLY A 394 12.70 23.90 -25.68
C GLY A 394 13.33 22.63 -25.12
N SER A 395 14.50 22.77 -24.50
CA SER A 395 15.23 21.67 -23.85
C SER A 395 15.10 21.74 -22.32
N MET A 396 15.54 20.67 -21.64
CA MET A 396 15.69 20.69 -20.18
C MET A 396 16.59 21.84 -19.69
N GLU A 397 17.56 22.27 -20.48
CA GLU A 397 18.41 23.41 -20.16
C GLU A 397 17.64 24.72 -20.02
N ILE A 398 16.58 24.92 -20.81
CA ILE A 398 15.70 26.08 -20.69
C ILE A 398 14.91 26.02 -19.40
N LEU A 399 14.39 24.84 -19.05
CA LEU A 399 13.73 24.63 -17.77
C LEU A 399 14.69 24.82 -16.59
N ASP A 400 15.90 24.28 -16.66
CA ASP A 400 16.90 24.47 -15.62
C ASP A 400 17.21 25.96 -15.38
N LYS A 401 17.43 26.73 -16.44
CA LYS A 401 17.61 28.19 -16.34
C LYS A 401 16.42 28.91 -15.72
N ALA A 402 15.20 28.45 -16.03
CA ALA A 402 13.97 28.98 -15.44
C ALA A 402 13.88 28.68 -13.94
N LEU A 403 14.27 27.47 -13.53
CA LEU A 403 14.33 27.08 -12.12
C LEU A 403 15.46 27.82 -11.38
N ASP A 404 16.62 28.01 -12.02
CA ASP A 404 17.73 28.80 -11.45
C ASP A 404 17.32 30.28 -11.27
N LYS A 405 16.57 30.85 -12.22
CA LYS A 405 15.98 32.18 -12.07
C LYS A 405 15.05 32.25 -10.85
N LEU A 406 14.21 31.24 -10.64
CA LEU A 406 13.34 31.16 -9.45
C LEU A 406 14.16 31.08 -8.17
N LEU A 407 15.20 30.23 -8.13
CA LEU A 407 16.11 30.15 -6.97
C LEU A 407 16.80 31.48 -6.67
N GLY A 408 17.14 32.24 -7.70
CA GLY A 408 17.69 33.60 -7.55
C GLY A 408 16.74 34.61 -6.89
N GLU A 409 15.42 34.39 -6.93
CA GLU A 409 14.46 35.25 -6.20
C GLU A 409 14.60 35.09 -4.67
N PHE A 410 14.98 33.91 -4.20
CA PHE A 410 15.23 33.65 -2.77
C PHE A 410 16.50 34.30 -2.24
N ASP A 411 17.45 34.66 -3.11
CA ASP A 411 18.67 35.34 -2.74
C ASP A 411 18.51 36.88 -2.73
N ARG A 412 17.36 37.41 -3.15
CA ARG A 412 17.04 38.84 -3.10
C ARG A 412 16.65 39.27 -1.68
N PRO A 413 16.99 40.47 -1.27
CA PRO A 413 16.55 40.99 0.02
C PRO A 413 15.02 41.14 0.03
N GLY A 414 14.39 40.52 1.00
CA GLY A 414 12.92 40.55 1.22
C GLY A 414 12.44 39.30 1.95
N ASP A 415 11.33 39.43 2.64
CA ASP A 415 10.79 38.35 3.48
C ASP A 415 9.83 37.41 2.75
N ASP A 416 9.45 37.70 1.50
CA ASP A 416 8.47 36.93 0.72
C ASP A 416 8.90 36.75 -0.76
N PRO A 417 9.90 35.89 -1.03
CA PRO A 417 10.45 35.70 -2.38
C PRO A 417 9.43 35.12 -3.37
N LEU A 418 8.42 34.39 -2.91
CA LEU A 418 7.33 33.86 -3.74
C LEU A 418 6.13 34.80 -3.81
N ARG A 419 6.16 35.94 -3.09
CA ARG A 419 5.05 36.90 -3.02
C ARG A 419 3.74 36.25 -2.60
N LEU A 420 3.80 35.42 -1.54
CA LEU A 420 2.67 34.62 -1.10
C LEU A 420 1.52 35.44 -0.50
N GLU A 421 1.79 36.65 -0.03
CA GLU A 421 0.74 37.59 0.36
C GLU A 421 -0.09 37.97 -0.87
N ALA A 422 0.56 38.37 -1.96
CA ALA A 422 -0.10 38.69 -3.23
C ALA A 422 -0.78 37.46 -3.85
N TYR A 423 -0.23 36.24 -3.64
CA TYR A 423 -0.86 34.98 -4.04
C TYR A 423 -2.20 34.76 -3.31
N ARG A 424 -2.25 35.01 -1.98
CA ARG A 424 -3.49 34.89 -1.20
C ARG A 424 -4.56 35.86 -1.69
N ASP A 425 -4.17 37.13 -1.92
CA ASP A 425 -5.06 38.12 -2.46
C ASP A 425 -5.58 37.76 -3.87
N ALA A 426 -4.72 37.16 -4.68
CA ALA A 426 -5.08 36.70 -6.01
C ALA A 426 -6.06 35.52 -5.95
N LEU A 427 -5.87 34.57 -5.00
CA LEU A 427 -6.80 33.46 -4.78
C LEU A 427 -8.20 33.94 -4.38
N ASP A 428 -8.30 35.00 -3.56
CA ASP A 428 -9.57 35.57 -3.15
C ASP A 428 -10.29 36.24 -4.33
N LYS A 429 -9.55 36.81 -5.29
CA LYS A 429 -10.11 37.38 -6.52
C LYS A 429 -10.65 36.34 -7.50
N VAL A 430 -9.99 35.19 -7.60
CA VAL A 430 -10.34 34.12 -8.55
C VAL A 430 -11.61 33.35 -8.14
N ASN A 431 -12.10 33.51 -6.98
CA ASN A 431 -13.39 33.25 -6.31
C ASN A 431 -14.24 32.00 -6.64
N ALA A 432 -13.95 31.15 -7.62
CA ALA A 432 -14.97 30.21 -8.02
C ALA A 432 -14.65 28.78 -7.51
N SER A 433 -13.76 28.02 -7.88
CA SER A 433 -13.51 26.70 -7.35
C SER A 433 -12.04 26.59 -6.92
N ARG A 434 -11.81 26.75 -5.64
CA ARG A 434 -10.46 26.84 -5.03
C ARG A 434 -9.43 25.82 -5.57
N GLY A 435 -9.87 24.71 -6.11
CA GLY A 435 -8.97 23.71 -6.69
C GLY A 435 -8.53 24.03 -8.13
N LYS A 436 -9.48 24.19 -9.06
CA LYS A 436 -9.19 24.33 -10.49
C LYS A 436 -8.54 25.67 -10.83
N ASP A 437 -9.15 26.76 -10.34
CA ASP A 437 -8.69 28.09 -10.65
C ASP A 437 -7.40 28.44 -9.91
N ALA A 438 -7.21 27.91 -8.70
CA ALA A 438 -5.94 28.04 -7.99
C ALA A 438 -4.78 27.38 -8.75
N ARG A 439 -4.98 26.17 -9.30
CA ARG A 439 -3.97 25.50 -10.13
C ARG A 439 -3.65 26.29 -11.39
N ARG A 440 -4.69 26.83 -12.05
CA ARG A 440 -4.52 27.68 -13.23
C ARG A 440 -3.75 28.96 -12.90
N LEU A 441 -4.09 29.61 -11.79
CA LEU A 441 -3.38 30.82 -11.33
C LEU A 441 -1.89 30.53 -11.15
N VAL A 442 -1.53 29.43 -10.50
CA VAL A 442 -0.14 29.03 -10.31
C VAL A 442 0.54 28.73 -11.64
N ASP A 443 -0.09 27.92 -12.50
CA ASP A 443 0.42 27.54 -13.80
C ASP A 443 0.70 28.80 -14.68
N ASP A 444 -0.31 29.67 -14.87
CA ASP A 444 -0.18 30.84 -15.72
C ASP A 444 0.86 31.84 -15.16
N THR A 445 0.94 32.02 -13.84
CA THR A 445 1.93 32.92 -13.21
C THR A 445 3.35 32.43 -13.43
N PHE A 446 3.62 31.14 -13.17
CA PHE A 446 4.95 30.57 -13.38
C PHE A 446 5.33 30.49 -14.86
N ARG A 447 4.41 30.21 -15.77
CA ARG A 447 4.70 30.25 -17.23
C ARG A 447 5.17 31.64 -17.66
N ARG A 448 4.45 32.68 -17.26
CA ARG A 448 4.82 34.05 -17.58
C ARG A 448 6.17 34.44 -17.01
N PHE A 449 6.45 34.07 -15.77
CA PHE A 449 7.72 34.32 -15.12
C PHE A 449 8.88 33.54 -15.79
N PHE A 450 8.71 32.27 -16.04
CA PHE A 450 9.75 31.41 -16.65
C PHE A 450 10.06 31.82 -18.11
N LEU A 451 9.06 32.23 -18.85
CA LEU A 451 9.23 32.70 -20.22
C LEU A 451 9.73 34.15 -20.32
N GLY A 452 9.93 34.82 -19.19
CA GLY A 452 10.42 36.21 -19.16
C GLY A 452 9.36 37.24 -19.58
N VAL A 453 8.07 36.87 -19.62
CA VAL A 453 6.96 37.81 -19.86
C VAL A 453 6.82 38.79 -18.70
N THR A 454 7.12 38.28 -17.48
CA THR A 454 7.20 39.08 -16.26
C THR A 454 8.60 38.96 -15.63
N THR A 455 9.03 40.02 -14.96
CA THR A 455 10.32 40.01 -14.22
C THR A 455 10.18 39.41 -12.83
N GLU A 456 8.95 39.30 -12.32
CA GLU A 456 8.61 38.80 -10.99
C GLU A 456 7.31 37.98 -11.06
N LEU A 457 6.96 37.26 -9.95
CA LEU A 457 5.71 36.51 -9.84
C LEU A 457 4.54 37.47 -9.65
N ASP A 458 3.84 37.81 -10.73
CA ASP A 458 2.72 38.75 -10.74
C ASP A 458 1.38 38.00 -10.62
N TRP A 459 1.01 37.67 -9.38
CA TRP A 459 -0.19 36.92 -9.03
C TRP A 459 -1.48 37.72 -9.32
N LEU A 460 -1.46 39.03 -9.04
CA LEU A 460 -2.67 39.89 -9.13
C LEU A 460 -3.06 40.19 -10.56
N ASP A 461 -2.08 40.44 -11.44
CA ASP A 461 -2.34 40.63 -12.86
C ASP A 461 -2.81 39.31 -13.51
N THR A 462 -2.18 38.19 -13.17
CA THR A 462 -2.60 36.86 -13.65
C THR A 462 -4.04 36.56 -13.21
N ALA A 463 -4.41 36.81 -11.94
CA ALA A 463 -5.78 36.65 -11.47
C ALA A 463 -6.79 37.52 -12.23
N SER A 464 -6.43 38.76 -12.52
CA SER A 464 -7.27 39.70 -13.30
C SER A 464 -7.50 39.19 -14.73
N GLN A 465 -6.49 38.61 -15.37
CA GLN A 465 -6.62 38.00 -16.70
C GLN A 465 -7.52 36.76 -16.69
N ILE A 466 -7.43 35.92 -15.67
CA ILE A 466 -8.29 34.73 -15.51
C ILE A 466 -9.74 35.17 -15.35
N THR A 467 -10.03 36.14 -14.49
CA THR A 467 -11.39 36.64 -14.23
C THR A 467 -11.97 37.49 -15.38
N GLY A 468 -11.14 38.30 -16.01
CA GLY A 468 -11.57 39.11 -17.17
C GLY A 468 -11.87 38.28 -18.43
N GLY A 469 -11.27 37.09 -18.57
CA GLY A 469 -11.58 36.14 -19.63
C GLY A 469 -12.89 35.37 -19.44
N LEU A 470 -13.44 35.32 -18.23
CA LEU A 470 -14.73 34.70 -17.90
C LEU A 470 -15.94 35.63 -18.19
N SER A 471 -15.70 36.90 -18.44
CA SER A 471 -16.74 37.89 -18.73
C SER A 471 -16.98 38.14 -20.25
N ARG A 472 -16.41 37.29 -21.08
CA ARG A 472 -16.68 37.24 -22.53
C ARG A 472 -17.21 35.84 -22.90
#